data_f74d4ad6e2161a0df512655151545ad3
#
_entry.id   f74d4ad6e2161a0df512655151545ad3
#
_cell.length_a   1.000
_cell.length_b   1.000
_cell.length_c   1.000
_cell.angle_alpha   90.00
_cell.angle_beta   90.00
_cell.angle_gamma   90.00
#
_symmetry.space_group_name_H-M   'P 1'
#
loop_
_entity.id
_entity.type
_entity.pdbx_description
1 polymer ?
#
loop_
_entity_poly.entity_id
_entity_poly.type
_entity_poly.pdbx_seq_one_letter_code
_entity_poly.pdbx_strand_id
1 'polypeptide(L)'
;MKYILPVLLFPMKRILLFLLLLGIFKASIAQISSDSLEYRIRPDSLKTGELQLSFQNFNFMRNYEYFNKIQDGYTLFGTQLEPQLVYFAHPRLVITTGLHLQKDFGATGIYRTLPLVSLKYKNGNTTLINGVLEGNIHHRMAEPLFDFEKRITEPVEYGTQFMIENKSLFLDAFINWKRMIYKPSPVQEQILGGLSVDYKLIKNSSVQLSIPLQLTAFHQGGQIDIAPEPLQTLVNTAIGFKLKIPLSGFVNSLRTENYLMGFNDFSFTDVQAFSKGHGWYLNTGFDTHFGSLMGTYWKGMSFISSNGMPLYQGVSQHIEHAGFTEKNRKLLMLRYSYQKQLIPNLFLDFRFEPFMDMGRPAGNRKIEFSNSSFLVYRQSFKLLKPRVDR
;
A
#
# COMPACT_ATOMS: atom_id res chain seq x y z
N MET A 1 6.07 28.16 -59.59
CA MET A 1 5.07 27.72 -58.61
C MET A 1 4.85 26.21 -58.72
N LYS A 2 5.77 25.41 -58.30
CA LYS A 2 5.72 23.93 -58.18
C LYS A 2 6.84 23.52 -57.22
N TYR A 3 6.56 22.68 -56.24
CA TYR A 3 7.38 22.06 -55.19
C TYR A 3 7.12 22.54 -53.76
N ILE A 4 5.91 22.26 -53.21
CA ILE A 4 5.69 22.14 -51.78
C ILE A 4 4.60 21.07 -51.54
N LEU A 5 4.88 19.78 -51.72
CA LEU A 5 3.94 18.72 -51.24
C LEU A 5 4.49 17.30 -51.05
N PRO A 6 5.77 16.99 -50.83
CA PRO A 6 6.09 15.63 -50.39
C PRO A 6 6.61 15.50 -48.95
N VAL A 7 6.77 16.58 -48.17
CA VAL A 7 7.44 16.52 -46.87
C VAL A 7 6.52 16.13 -45.71
N LEU A 8 5.22 16.27 -45.85
CA LEU A 8 4.23 16.02 -44.79
C LEU A 8 3.67 14.58 -44.71
N LEU A 9 3.91 13.76 -45.73
CA LEU A 9 3.38 12.39 -45.78
C LEU A 9 4.30 11.34 -45.15
N PHE A 10 5.58 11.65 -44.92
CA PHE A 10 6.56 10.74 -44.35
C PHE A 10 6.42 10.49 -42.83
N PRO A 11 6.09 11.50 -42.00
CA PRO A 11 5.84 11.25 -40.59
C PRO A 11 4.50 10.55 -40.32
N MET A 12 3.48 10.81 -41.08
CA MET A 12 2.14 10.20 -40.91
C MET A 12 2.17 8.66 -41.11
N LYS A 13 2.90 8.16 -42.12
CA LYS A 13 3.03 6.72 -42.35
C LYS A 13 3.77 5.99 -41.21
N ARG A 14 4.77 6.62 -40.60
CA ARG A 14 5.48 6.07 -39.44
C ARG A 14 4.61 6.08 -38.17
N ILE A 15 3.79 7.11 -37.99
CA ILE A 15 2.84 7.19 -36.88
C ILE A 15 1.74 6.13 -37.07
N LEU A 16 1.23 5.95 -38.31
CA LEU A 16 0.24 4.94 -38.62
C LEU A 16 0.80 3.51 -38.43
N LEU A 17 2.07 3.27 -38.82
CA LEU A 17 2.76 1.99 -38.61
C LEU A 17 3.00 1.73 -37.12
N PHE A 18 3.33 2.74 -36.34
CA PHE A 18 3.50 2.66 -34.90
C PHE A 18 2.17 2.38 -34.19
N LEU A 19 1.08 2.99 -34.63
CA LEU A 19 -0.29 2.73 -34.15
C LEU A 19 -0.79 1.35 -34.58
N LEU A 20 -0.41 0.85 -35.77
CA LEU A 20 -0.75 -0.50 -36.23
C LEU A 20 0.02 -1.59 -35.47
N LEU A 21 1.28 -1.34 -35.11
CA LEU A 21 2.09 -2.22 -34.28
C LEU A 21 1.57 -2.29 -32.82
N LEU A 22 0.95 -1.23 -32.31
CA LEU A 22 0.28 -1.23 -31.00
C LEU A 22 -1.03 -2.06 -31.00
N GLY A 23 -1.66 -2.30 -32.19
CA GLY A 23 -2.91 -3.05 -32.32
C GLY A 23 -2.79 -4.59 -32.30
N ILE A 24 -1.57 -5.15 -32.29
CA ILE A 24 -1.36 -6.62 -32.40
C ILE A 24 -1.19 -7.30 -31.03
N PHE A 25 -1.25 -6.57 -29.92
CA PHE A 25 -1.20 -7.19 -28.60
C PHE A 25 -2.56 -7.79 -28.24
N LYS A 26 -2.61 -9.13 -28.17
CA LYS A 26 -3.76 -9.86 -27.60
C LYS A 26 -4.08 -9.26 -26.24
N ALA A 27 -5.30 -8.78 -26.07
CA ALA A 27 -5.83 -8.27 -24.82
C ALA A 27 -5.76 -9.38 -23.76
N SER A 28 -4.71 -9.38 -22.95
CA SER A 28 -4.76 -10.04 -21.66
C SER A 28 -5.69 -9.19 -20.80
N ILE A 29 -6.75 -9.79 -20.29
CA ILE A 29 -7.66 -9.17 -19.32
C ILE A 29 -6.85 -8.95 -18.04
N ALA A 30 -6.13 -7.85 -17.96
CA ALA A 30 -5.44 -7.43 -16.76
C ALA A 30 -6.44 -6.69 -15.89
N GLN A 31 -7.04 -7.39 -14.97
CA GLN A 31 -7.68 -6.79 -13.82
C GLN A 31 -6.59 -6.03 -13.07
N ILE A 32 -6.69 -4.69 -12.97
CA ILE A 32 -5.71 -3.89 -12.24
C ILE A 32 -6.00 -4.07 -10.75
N SER A 33 -5.44 -5.11 -10.21
CA SER A 33 -5.25 -5.33 -8.79
C SER A 33 -3.79 -5.02 -8.48
N SER A 34 -3.48 -4.59 -7.27
CA SER A 34 -2.07 -4.46 -6.82
C SER A 34 -1.37 -5.83 -6.68
N ASP A 35 -1.82 -6.84 -7.42
CA ASP A 35 -1.38 -8.24 -7.32
C ASP A 35 0.13 -8.39 -7.56
N SER A 36 0.74 -7.48 -8.33
CA SER A 36 2.19 -7.47 -8.50
C SER A 36 2.95 -7.12 -7.21
N LEU A 37 2.36 -6.28 -6.38
CA LEU A 37 2.94 -5.86 -5.10
C LEU A 37 2.48 -6.76 -3.96
N GLU A 38 1.34 -7.46 -4.11
CA GLU A 38 0.80 -8.39 -3.13
C GLU A 38 1.42 -9.78 -3.31
N TYR A 39 2.20 -10.23 -2.34
CA TYR A 39 2.75 -11.59 -2.32
C TYR A 39 2.43 -12.25 -0.99
N ARG A 40 1.75 -13.40 -1.07
CA ARG A 40 1.29 -14.14 0.11
C ARG A 40 1.66 -15.61 0.01
N ILE A 41 2.46 -16.07 0.97
CA ILE A 41 2.72 -17.50 1.15
C ILE A 41 1.64 -18.02 2.11
N ARG A 42 0.79 -18.93 1.63
CA ARG A 42 -0.32 -19.50 2.39
C ARG A 42 -0.25 -21.04 2.43
N PRO A 43 -0.79 -21.69 3.47
CA PRO A 43 -0.92 -23.13 3.51
C PRO A 43 -1.63 -23.67 2.25
N ASP A 44 -1.11 -24.76 1.72
CA ASP A 44 -1.59 -25.44 0.53
C ASP A 44 -1.52 -26.95 0.77
N SER A 45 -2.66 -27.63 0.75
CA SER A 45 -2.73 -29.09 0.99
C SER A 45 -1.98 -29.91 -0.05
N LEU A 46 -1.87 -29.41 -1.29
CA LEU A 46 -1.15 -30.09 -2.36
C LEU A 46 0.37 -30.04 -2.19
N LYS A 47 0.86 -29.15 -1.33
CA LYS A 47 2.29 -28.95 -1.04
C LYS A 47 2.73 -29.54 0.30
N THR A 48 1.84 -30.24 0.99
CA THR A 48 2.15 -30.81 2.32
C THR A 48 3.43 -31.65 2.27
N GLY A 49 4.38 -31.39 3.19
CA GLY A 49 5.70 -32.04 3.21
C GLY A 49 6.73 -31.42 2.27
N GLU A 50 6.36 -30.43 1.44
CA GLU A 50 7.33 -29.73 0.58
C GLU A 50 8.13 -28.73 1.41
N LEU A 51 9.45 -28.65 1.11
CA LEU A 51 10.32 -27.53 1.46
C LEU A 51 10.66 -26.75 0.19
N GLN A 52 10.44 -25.45 0.21
CA GLN A 52 10.72 -24.57 -0.93
C GLN A 52 11.67 -23.44 -0.51
N LEU A 53 12.52 -22.99 -1.43
CA LEU A 53 13.20 -21.70 -1.34
C LEU A 53 12.37 -20.70 -2.13
N SER A 54 11.75 -19.76 -1.43
CA SER A 54 11.04 -18.63 -2.03
C SER A 54 11.96 -17.43 -2.11
N PHE A 55 11.88 -16.72 -3.21
CA PHE A 55 12.73 -15.58 -3.49
C PHE A 55 11.85 -14.44 -4.03
N GLN A 56 11.85 -13.31 -3.34
CA GLN A 56 11.20 -12.09 -3.81
C GLN A 56 12.24 -10.99 -3.92
N ASN A 57 12.26 -10.30 -5.07
CA ASN A 57 13.02 -9.09 -5.28
C ASN A 57 12.08 -7.96 -5.65
N PHE A 58 12.13 -6.87 -4.91
CA PHE A 58 11.34 -5.66 -5.09
C PHE A 58 12.27 -4.49 -5.32
N ASN A 59 12.36 -4.03 -6.56
CA ASN A 59 13.12 -2.84 -6.92
C ASN A 59 12.17 -1.66 -6.95
N PHE A 60 12.57 -0.56 -6.35
CA PHE A 60 11.74 0.62 -6.22
C PHE A 60 12.48 1.90 -6.61
N MET A 61 11.76 2.78 -7.25
CA MET A 61 12.06 4.19 -7.39
C MET A 61 10.78 4.96 -7.07
N ARG A 62 10.81 5.84 -6.10
CA ARG A 62 9.71 6.73 -5.74
C ARG A 62 10.27 8.13 -5.49
N ASN A 63 9.75 9.11 -6.24
CA ASN A 63 10.16 10.49 -6.14
C ASN A 63 8.97 11.37 -5.76
N TYR A 64 9.21 12.32 -4.87
CA TYR A 64 8.25 13.31 -4.42
C TYR A 64 8.76 14.70 -4.79
N GLU A 65 8.08 15.37 -5.72
CA GLU A 65 8.27 16.78 -6.07
C GLU A 65 7.27 17.62 -5.27
N TYR A 66 7.53 17.68 -3.95
CA TYR A 66 6.68 18.36 -2.99
C TYR A 66 7.34 19.64 -2.51
N PHE A 67 6.57 20.74 -2.49
CA PHE A 67 6.98 22.08 -2.11
C PHE A 67 6.01 22.70 -1.10
N ASN A 68 5.25 21.86 -0.42
CA ASN A 68 4.32 22.27 0.62
C ASN A 68 4.98 22.22 1.99
N LYS A 69 4.29 22.76 3.00
CA LYS A 69 4.80 22.82 4.38
C LYS A 69 4.45 21.59 5.24
N ILE A 70 3.81 20.58 4.66
CA ILE A 70 3.31 19.40 5.39
C ILE A 70 4.25 18.22 5.24
N GLN A 71 4.77 18.00 4.03
CA GLN A 71 5.62 16.87 3.71
C GLN A 71 6.78 17.30 2.82
N ASP A 72 7.99 16.81 3.13
CA ASP A 72 9.19 17.02 2.33
C ASP A 72 9.09 16.37 0.95
N GLY A 73 9.84 16.95 -0.02
CA GLY A 73 10.18 16.31 -1.27
C GLY A 73 11.48 15.50 -1.14
N TYR A 74 11.47 14.26 -1.59
CA TYR A 74 12.66 13.38 -1.58
C TYR A 74 12.50 12.21 -2.54
N THR A 75 13.60 11.47 -2.74
CA THR A 75 13.61 10.29 -3.60
C THR A 75 14.04 9.05 -2.81
N LEU A 76 13.28 7.98 -2.94
CA LEU A 76 13.64 6.63 -2.50
C LEU A 76 14.01 5.81 -3.73
N PHE A 77 15.22 5.23 -3.76
CA PHE A 77 15.70 4.42 -4.88
C PHE A 77 16.54 3.27 -4.37
N GLY A 78 16.11 2.05 -4.63
CA GLY A 78 16.79 0.88 -4.07
C GLY A 78 16.16 -0.46 -4.46
N THR A 79 16.58 -1.49 -3.73
CA THR A 79 16.11 -2.86 -3.90
C THR A 79 15.91 -3.52 -2.55
N GLN A 80 14.88 -4.35 -2.46
CA GLN A 80 14.64 -5.26 -1.34
C GLN A 80 14.71 -6.70 -1.85
N LEU A 81 15.31 -7.57 -1.04
CA LEU A 81 15.51 -8.97 -1.34
C LEU A 81 15.04 -9.82 -0.16
N GLU A 82 14.19 -10.80 -0.42
CA GLU A 82 13.62 -11.67 0.60
C GLU A 82 13.78 -13.15 0.23
N PRO A 83 14.97 -13.77 0.49
CA PRO A 83 15.12 -15.21 0.45
C PRO A 83 14.47 -15.83 1.67
N GLN A 84 13.56 -16.80 1.47
CA GLN A 84 12.84 -17.49 2.54
C GLN A 84 12.78 -18.99 2.29
N LEU A 85 13.04 -19.79 3.31
CA LEU A 85 12.66 -21.19 3.35
C LEU A 85 11.19 -21.29 3.76
N VAL A 86 10.42 -22.04 3.01
CA VAL A 86 8.98 -22.25 3.17
C VAL A 86 8.72 -23.73 3.34
N TYR A 87 8.31 -24.14 4.55
CA TYR A 87 7.97 -25.52 4.86
C TYR A 87 6.46 -25.71 5.04
N PHE A 88 5.85 -26.49 4.17
CA PHE A 88 4.43 -26.85 4.22
C PHE A 88 4.26 -28.03 5.20
N ALA A 89 4.29 -27.72 6.51
CA ALA A 89 4.33 -28.74 7.59
C ALA A 89 3.04 -29.57 7.68
N HIS A 90 1.89 -29.01 7.27
CA HIS A 90 0.58 -29.64 7.33
C HIS A 90 -0.34 -29.03 6.26
N PRO A 91 -1.40 -29.68 5.79
CA PRO A 91 -2.38 -29.10 4.85
C PRO A 91 -2.89 -27.72 5.22
N ARG A 92 -2.87 -27.38 6.52
CA ARG A 92 -3.35 -26.12 7.09
C ARG A 92 -2.24 -25.27 7.71
N LEU A 93 -0.96 -25.69 7.66
CA LEU A 93 0.14 -25.03 8.35
C LEU A 93 1.35 -24.85 7.44
N VAL A 94 1.81 -23.61 7.32
CA VAL A 94 3.09 -23.28 6.69
C VAL A 94 3.95 -22.50 7.65
N ILE A 95 5.23 -22.83 7.66
CA ILE A 95 6.27 -22.16 8.44
C ILE A 95 7.22 -21.51 7.45
N THR A 96 7.54 -20.24 7.65
CA THR A 96 8.53 -19.53 6.83
C THR A 96 9.63 -18.98 7.70
N THR A 97 10.87 -19.04 7.21
CA THR A 97 12.03 -18.38 7.81
C THR A 97 12.94 -17.83 6.74
N GLY A 98 13.52 -16.65 6.97
CA GLY A 98 14.38 -16.00 5.97
C GLY A 98 14.90 -14.67 6.45
N LEU A 99 15.29 -13.84 5.49
CA LEU A 99 15.81 -12.50 5.73
C LEU A 99 15.18 -11.51 4.76
N HIS A 100 14.92 -10.31 5.27
CA HIS A 100 14.67 -9.12 4.46
C HIS A 100 15.96 -8.30 4.40
N LEU A 101 16.44 -8.03 3.20
CA LEU A 101 17.63 -7.23 2.93
C LEU A 101 17.23 -6.03 2.08
N GLN A 102 17.58 -4.82 2.52
CA GLN A 102 17.35 -3.60 1.72
C GLN A 102 18.67 -2.91 1.42
N LYS A 103 18.86 -2.58 0.14
CA LYS A 103 19.97 -1.78 -0.35
C LYS A 103 19.43 -0.54 -1.04
N ASP A 104 19.71 0.63 -0.51
CA ASP A 104 19.44 1.89 -1.18
C ASP A 104 20.59 2.22 -2.15
N PHE A 105 20.25 2.59 -3.39
CA PHE A 105 21.25 2.88 -4.41
C PHE A 105 21.90 4.24 -4.13
N GLY A 106 23.21 4.31 -4.32
CA GLY A 106 24.04 5.47 -3.95
C GLY A 106 24.54 5.46 -2.50
N ALA A 107 23.92 4.69 -1.59
CA ALA A 107 24.42 4.52 -0.23
C ALA A 107 25.50 3.43 -0.14
N THR A 108 26.32 3.48 0.91
CA THR A 108 27.30 2.42 1.21
C THR A 108 26.64 1.29 2.01
N GLY A 109 26.96 0.02 1.72
CA GLY A 109 26.48 -1.14 2.47
C GLY A 109 25.00 -1.48 2.27
N ILE A 110 24.52 -2.40 3.08
CA ILE A 110 23.09 -2.79 3.19
C ILE A 110 22.44 -1.85 4.22
N TYR A 111 21.35 -1.20 3.82
CA TYR A 111 20.62 -0.26 4.67
C TYR A 111 19.93 -0.96 5.83
N ARG A 112 19.29 -2.12 5.54
CA ARG A 112 18.48 -2.84 6.53
C ARG A 112 18.58 -4.34 6.35
N THR A 113 18.70 -5.07 7.47
CA THR A 113 18.60 -6.53 7.53
C THR A 113 17.61 -6.88 8.63
N LEU A 114 16.54 -7.60 8.30
CA LEU A 114 15.51 -8.01 9.26
C LEU A 114 15.25 -9.52 9.14
N PRO A 115 15.09 -10.26 10.26
CA PRO A 115 14.70 -11.66 10.21
C PRO A 115 13.25 -11.80 9.75
N LEU A 116 12.98 -12.81 8.94
CA LEU A 116 11.62 -13.16 8.53
C LEU A 116 11.29 -14.52 9.13
N VAL A 117 10.40 -14.54 10.12
CA VAL A 117 9.88 -15.79 10.71
C VAL A 117 8.37 -15.67 10.82
N SER A 118 7.62 -16.61 10.26
CA SER A 118 6.18 -16.66 10.48
C SER A 118 5.64 -18.07 10.53
N LEU A 119 4.60 -18.24 11.32
CA LEU A 119 3.76 -19.42 11.39
C LEU A 119 2.37 -19.01 10.94
N LYS A 120 1.87 -19.66 9.86
CA LYS A 120 0.56 -19.35 9.28
C LYS A 120 -0.31 -20.59 9.30
N TYR A 121 -1.41 -20.50 10.02
CA TYR A 121 -2.43 -21.56 10.11
C TYR A 121 -3.69 -21.12 9.35
N LYS A 122 -4.20 -21.98 8.47
CA LYS A 122 -5.41 -21.72 7.68
C LYS A 122 -6.44 -22.83 7.86
N ASN A 123 -7.67 -22.45 8.18
CA ASN A 123 -8.81 -23.36 8.23
C ASN A 123 -10.00 -22.77 7.46
N GLY A 124 -10.31 -23.34 6.31
CA GLY A 124 -11.31 -22.78 5.40
C GLY A 124 -10.98 -21.36 4.98
N ASN A 125 -11.84 -20.42 5.34
CA ASN A 125 -11.69 -19.00 5.02
C ASN A 125 -10.91 -18.20 6.07
N THR A 126 -10.54 -18.81 7.19
CA THR A 126 -9.86 -18.17 8.31
C THR A 126 -8.37 -18.45 8.26
N THR A 127 -7.55 -17.42 8.47
CA THR A 127 -6.10 -17.52 8.57
C THR A 127 -5.63 -16.84 9.86
N LEU A 128 -4.78 -17.50 10.62
CA LEU A 128 -4.07 -16.96 11.78
C LEU A 128 -2.58 -16.93 11.47
N ILE A 129 -1.96 -15.79 11.70
CA ILE A 129 -0.52 -15.56 11.48
C ILE A 129 0.12 -15.09 12.78
N ASN A 130 1.29 -15.64 13.09
CA ASN A 130 2.15 -15.17 14.17
C ASN A 130 3.57 -15.01 13.65
N GLY A 131 4.24 -13.90 13.98
CA GLY A 131 5.54 -13.50 13.47
C GLY A 131 5.43 -12.41 12.41
N VAL A 132 5.97 -12.60 11.20
CA VAL A 132 5.84 -11.64 10.10
C VAL A 132 4.42 -11.68 9.54
N LEU A 133 3.75 -10.53 9.56
CA LEU A 133 2.37 -10.35 9.11
C LEU A 133 2.27 -10.26 7.58
N GLU A 134 1.08 -10.49 7.03
CA GLU A 134 0.71 -10.02 5.70
C GLU A 134 0.32 -8.54 5.83
N GLY A 135 1.34 -7.68 5.90
CA GLY A 135 1.23 -6.27 6.26
C GLY A 135 1.10 -5.31 5.07
N ASN A 136 1.23 -4.01 5.34
CA ASN A 136 1.22 -2.92 4.37
C ASN A 136 -0.05 -2.92 3.49
N ILE A 137 0.12 -2.99 2.17
CA ILE A 137 -0.98 -2.98 1.19
C ILE A 137 -1.98 -4.12 1.38
N HIS A 138 -1.56 -5.23 2.03
CA HIS A 138 -2.44 -6.37 2.29
C HIS A 138 -3.53 -6.08 3.30
N HIS A 139 -3.35 -5.08 4.17
CA HIS A 139 -4.39 -4.59 5.08
C HIS A 139 -5.55 -3.92 4.34
N ARG A 140 -5.37 -3.53 3.06
CA ARG A 140 -6.39 -2.89 2.21
C ARG A 140 -6.97 -1.61 2.82
N MET A 141 -6.16 -0.90 3.60
CA MET A 141 -6.56 0.35 4.23
C MET A 141 -6.42 1.53 3.28
N ALA A 142 -7.23 2.57 3.51
CA ALA A 142 -7.17 3.82 2.78
C ALA A 142 -5.89 4.60 3.17
N GLU A 143 -5.26 5.28 2.21
CA GLU A 143 -3.97 5.96 2.40
C GLU A 143 -3.95 7.00 3.53
N PRO A 144 -5.02 7.75 3.84
CA PRO A 144 -5.02 8.60 5.01
C PRO A 144 -4.90 7.86 6.35
N LEU A 145 -5.16 6.53 6.38
CA LEU A 145 -4.99 5.69 7.57
C LEU A 145 -3.71 4.84 7.52
N PHE A 146 -3.27 4.45 6.33
CA PHE A 146 -2.10 3.59 6.15
C PHE A 146 -1.31 4.00 4.90
N ASP A 147 -0.11 4.54 5.12
CA ASP A 147 0.72 5.08 4.05
C ASP A 147 1.28 3.96 3.14
N PHE A 148 1.08 4.10 1.85
CA PHE A 148 1.64 3.21 0.84
C PHE A 148 3.17 3.17 0.86
N GLU A 149 3.85 4.27 1.23
CA GLU A 149 5.31 4.33 1.31
C GLU A 149 5.90 3.33 2.30
N LYS A 150 5.14 2.91 3.31
CA LYS A 150 5.58 1.90 4.29
C LYS A 150 5.96 0.57 3.65
N ARG A 151 5.49 0.27 2.42
CA ARG A 151 6.00 -0.85 1.62
C ARG A 151 7.50 -0.76 1.36
N ILE A 152 8.08 0.45 1.40
CA ILE A 152 9.53 0.70 1.23
C ILE A 152 10.18 0.97 2.59
N THR A 153 9.61 1.87 3.40
CA THR A 153 10.24 2.39 4.62
C THR A 153 10.03 1.52 5.86
N GLU A 154 8.92 0.78 5.93
CA GLU A 154 8.57 -0.15 7.02
C GLU A 154 8.06 -1.48 6.42
N PRO A 155 8.88 -2.21 5.63
CA PRO A 155 8.40 -3.32 4.81
C PRO A 155 7.94 -4.55 5.59
N VAL A 156 8.44 -4.72 6.83
CA VAL A 156 8.16 -5.89 7.66
C VAL A 156 7.40 -5.46 8.91
N GLU A 157 6.28 -6.12 9.16
CA GLU A 157 5.46 -5.96 10.35
C GLU A 157 5.50 -7.24 11.17
N TYR A 158 5.68 -7.14 12.50
CA TYR A 158 5.80 -8.29 13.39
C TYR A 158 4.67 -8.32 14.41
N GLY A 159 4.04 -9.48 14.57
CA GLY A 159 3.01 -9.62 15.58
C GLY A 159 2.06 -10.78 15.35
N THR A 160 0.76 -10.51 15.54
CA THR A 160 -0.31 -11.49 15.32
C THR A 160 -1.39 -10.90 14.44
N GLN A 161 -1.89 -11.71 13.50
CA GLN A 161 -2.92 -11.30 12.55
C GLN A 161 -3.96 -12.40 12.39
N PHE A 162 -5.22 -11.98 12.43
CA PHE A 162 -6.38 -12.83 12.19
C PHE A 162 -7.13 -12.33 10.96
N MET A 163 -7.36 -13.22 10.00
CA MET A 163 -8.00 -12.86 8.74
C MET A 163 -9.17 -13.80 8.43
N ILE A 164 -10.25 -13.23 7.90
CA ILE A 164 -11.32 -13.97 7.23
C ILE A 164 -11.43 -13.46 5.80
N GLU A 165 -11.32 -14.34 4.82
CA GLU A 165 -11.44 -13.95 3.43
C GLU A 165 -12.33 -14.95 2.69
N ASN A 166 -13.51 -14.50 2.27
CA ASN A 166 -14.47 -15.27 1.49
C ASN A 166 -15.15 -14.40 0.42
N LYS A 167 -16.15 -14.93 -0.28
CA LYS A 167 -16.84 -14.21 -1.36
C LYS A 167 -17.56 -12.94 -0.91
N SER A 168 -17.91 -12.81 0.38
CA SER A 168 -18.72 -11.69 0.89
C SER A 168 -17.99 -10.83 1.88
N LEU A 169 -16.99 -11.35 2.58
CA LEU A 169 -16.30 -10.69 3.67
C LEU A 169 -14.79 -10.81 3.51
N PHE A 170 -14.13 -9.67 3.55
CA PHE A 170 -12.73 -9.55 3.94
C PHE A 170 -12.70 -8.94 5.33
N LEU A 171 -12.00 -9.58 6.27
CA LEU A 171 -11.70 -9.07 7.59
C LEU A 171 -10.23 -9.34 7.86
N ASP A 172 -9.54 -8.33 8.33
CA ASP A 172 -8.15 -8.37 8.75
C ASP A 172 -8.01 -7.61 10.07
N ALA A 173 -7.69 -8.31 11.13
CA ALA A 173 -7.42 -7.76 12.46
C ALA A 173 -5.98 -8.10 12.85
N PHE A 174 -5.19 -7.11 13.21
CA PHE A 174 -3.78 -7.30 13.50
C PHE A 174 -3.28 -6.45 14.67
N ILE A 175 -2.20 -6.92 15.28
CA ILE A 175 -1.35 -6.17 16.19
C ILE A 175 0.07 -6.26 15.63
N ASN A 176 0.66 -5.10 15.31
CA ASN A 176 2.03 -4.94 14.88
C ASN A 176 2.85 -4.33 16.01
N TRP A 177 3.85 -5.06 16.49
CA TRP A 177 4.81 -4.60 17.50
C TRP A 177 5.92 -3.82 16.80
N LYS A 178 5.74 -2.50 16.67
CA LYS A 178 6.70 -1.62 15.97
C LYS A 178 8.01 -1.47 16.75
N ARG A 179 7.94 -1.47 18.08
CA ARG A 179 9.11 -1.43 18.98
C ARG A 179 8.84 -2.20 20.26
N MET A 180 9.57 -3.30 20.44
CA MET A 180 9.63 -4.03 21.71
C MET A 180 10.69 -3.42 22.63
N ILE A 181 10.45 -3.43 23.94
CA ILE A 181 11.35 -2.91 24.96
C ILE A 181 11.56 -3.91 26.09
N TYR A 182 12.65 -3.74 26.84
CA TYR A 182 12.99 -4.53 28.04
C TYR A 182 13.29 -3.59 29.19
N LYS A 183 12.93 -3.99 30.42
CA LYS A 183 13.08 -3.19 31.65
C LYS A 183 14.55 -3.07 32.11
N PRO A 184 15.04 -1.84 32.41
CA PRO A 184 14.47 -0.54 32.09
C PRO A 184 14.80 -0.16 30.65
N SER A 185 13.89 0.56 29.97
CA SER A 185 14.11 1.03 28.59
C SER A 185 14.26 2.54 28.53
N PRO A 186 15.28 3.08 27.84
CA PRO A 186 15.40 4.53 27.62
C PRO A 186 14.46 5.03 26.52
N VAL A 187 13.77 4.15 25.83
CA VAL A 187 12.81 4.47 24.75
C VAL A 187 11.47 3.83 25.02
N GLN A 188 10.41 4.44 24.52
CA GLN A 188 9.04 3.95 24.65
C GLN A 188 8.75 2.77 23.72
N GLU A 189 7.92 1.83 24.19
CA GLU A 189 7.29 0.80 23.38
C GLU A 189 6.37 1.42 22.33
N GLN A 190 6.23 0.76 21.18
CA GLN A 190 5.30 1.20 20.14
C GLN A 190 4.53 0.00 19.58
N ILE A 191 3.21 0.11 19.62
CA ILE A 191 2.28 -0.91 19.14
C ILE A 191 1.28 -0.26 18.19
N LEU A 192 1.00 -0.91 17.07
CA LEU A 192 -0.07 -0.54 16.14
C LEU A 192 -1.08 -1.69 16.07
N GLY A 193 -2.28 -1.45 16.55
CA GLY A 193 -3.43 -2.32 16.29
C GLY A 193 -4.19 -1.85 15.06
N GLY A 194 -4.75 -2.77 14.27
CA GLY A 194 -5.55 -2.43 13.11
C GLY A 194 -6.70 -3.40 12.87
N LEU A 195 -7.76 -2.88 12.27
CA LEU A 195 -8.91 -3.64 11.77
C LEU A 195 -9.30 -3.11 10.40
N SER A 196 -9.37 -3.98 9.41
CA SER A 196 -9.89 -3.68 8.08
C SER A 196 -10.97 -4.67 7.71
N VAL A 197 -12.17 -4.18 7.44
CA VAL A 197 -13.33 -4.97 7.02
C VAL A 197 -13.81 -4.44 5.69
N ASP A 198 -14.17 -5.33 4.77
CA ASP A 198 -14.85 -5.01 3.52
C ASP A 198 -15.98 -6.02 3.32
N TYR A 199 -17.23 -5.58 3.57
CA TYR A 199 -18.41 -6.42 3.45
C TYR A 199 -19.14 -6.14 2.14
N LYS A 200 -19.21 -7.15 1.26
CA LYS A 200 -19.85 -7.06 -0.05
C LYS A 200 -21.36 -7.26 0.06
N LEU A 201 -22.10 -6.18 -0.13
CA LEU A 201 -23.57 -6.18 -0.17
C LEU A 201 -24.10 -6.72 -1.50
N ILE A 202 -23.51 -6.24 -2.62
CA ILE A 202 -23.87 -6.66 -3.97
C ILE A 202 -22.61 -7.20 -4.64
N LYS A 203 -22.69 -8.38 -5.24
CA LYS A 203 -21.58 -9.07 -5.86
C LYS A 203 -21.97 -9.82 -7.13
N ASN A 204 -22.77 -9.18 -7.95
CA ASN A 204 -23.14 -9.71 -9.26
C ASN A 204 -22.16 -9.26 -10.35
N SER A 205 -22.33 -9.76 -11.57
CA SER A 205 -21.47 -9.43 -12.71
C SER A 205 -21.60 -7.98 -13.19
N SER A 206 -22.74 -7.32 -12.91
CA SER A 206 -23.04 -5.98 -13.39
C SER A 206 -22.68 -4.89 -12.38
N VAL A 207 -22.78 -5.18 -11.08
CA VAL A 207 -22.54 -4.20 -10.02
C VAL A 207 -21.93 -4.91 -8.81
N GLN A 208 -20.91 -4.31 -8.24
CA GLN A 208 -20.33 -4.73 -6.97
C GLN A 208 -20.38 -3.55 -5.99
N LEU A 209 -21.03 -3.74 -4.86
CA LEU A 209 -21.13 -2.76 -3.79
C LEU A 209 -20.61 -3.36 -2.50
N SER A 210 -19.73 -2.66 -1.80
CA SER A 210 -19.27 -3.05 -0.47
C SER A 210 -19.21 -1.89 0.50
N ILE A 211 -19.25 -2.24 1.78
CA ILE A 211 -19.12 -1.31 2.92
C ILE A 211 -17.78 -1.61 3.61
N PRO A 212 -16.77 -0.76 3.43
CA PRO A 212 -15.53 -0.83 4.20
C PRO A 212 -15.70 -0.18 5.58
N LEU A 213 -15.09 -0.82 6.59
CA LEU A 213 -14.87 -0.28 7.93
C LEU A 213 -13.41 -0.49 8.30
N GLN A 214 -12.72 0.58 8.75
CA GLN A 214 -11.31 0.52 9.09
C GLN A 214 -11.05 1.24 10.41
N LEU A 215 -10.07 0.72 11.17
CA LEU A 215 -9.60 1.29 12.41
C LEU A 215 -8.10 1.06 12.52
N THR A 216 -7.38 2.07 12.98
CA THR A 216 -6.01 1.93 13.50
C THR A 216 -5.92 2.54 14.89
N ALA A 217 -5.21 1.88 15.79
CA ALA A 217 -4.92 2.36 17.14
C ALA A 217 -3.41 2.28 17.36
N PHE A 218 -2.76 3.44 17.43
CA PHE A 218 -1.34 3.55 17.73
C PHE A 218 -1.16 3.86 19.20
N HIS A 219 -0.35 3.05 19.88
CA HIS A 219 0.01 3.26 21.28
C HIS A 219 1.51 3.40 21.40
N GLN A 220 1.96 4.41 22.14
CA GLN A 220 3.36 4.67 22.45
C GLN A 220 3.52 4.95 23.93
N GLY A 221 4.44 4.24 24.58
CA GLY A 221 4.72 4.30 25.99
C GLY A 221 4.37 3.02 26.71
N GLY A 222 4.86 2.85 27.93
CA GLY A 222 4.66 1.63 28.72
C GLY A 222 4.98 1.84 30.19
N GLN A 223 4.91 0.75 30.98
CA GLN A 223 5.18 0.78 32.41
C GLN A 223 6.65 0.48 32.75
N ILE A 224 7.46 0.13 31.76
CA ILE A 224 8.82 -0.36 31.94
C ILE A 224 9.87 0.50 31.25
N ASP A 225 9.46 1.61 30.62
CA ASP A 225 10.38 2.63 30.11
C ASP A 225 10.62 3.72 31.16
N ILE A 226 11.74 4.42 30.98
CA ILE A 226 12.13 5.61 31.76
C ILE A 226 12.23 6.85 30.84
N ALA A 227 11.63 6.77 29.66
CA ALA A 227 11.58 7.84 28.68
C ALA A 227 10.78 9.03 29.25
N PRO A 228 11.21 10.28 29.03
CA PRO A 228 10.52 11.47 29.56
C PRO A 228 9.27 11.83 28.75
N GLU A 229 9.10 11.26 27.56
CA GLU A 229 7.97 11.57 26.68
C GLU A 229 6.67 11.01 27.28
N PRO A 230 5.57 11.78 27.20
CA PRO A 230 4.28 11.31 27.69
C PRO A 230 3.74 10.14 26.83
N LEU A 231 2.97 9.27 27.49
CA LEU A 231 2.24 8.19 26.83
C LEU A 231 1.24 8.74 25.83
N GLN A 232 1.16 8.12 24.64
CA GLN A 232 0.23 8.51 23.59
C GLN A 232 -0.64 7.33 23.14
N THR A 233 -1.91 7.62 22.87
CA THR A 233 -2.85 6.67 22.26
C THR A 233 -3.69 7.40 21.22
N LEU A 234 -3.39 7.14 19.94
CA LEU A 234 -4.02 7.79 18.79
C LEU A 234 -4.88 6.77 18.05
N VAL A 235 -6.14 7.12 17.79
CA VAL A 235 -7.09 6.25 17.09
C VAL A 235 -7.60 6.93 15.83
N ASN A 236 -7.52 6.21 14.70
CA ASN A 236 -8.13 6.62 13.44
C ASN A 236 -9.19 5.62 13.01
N THR A 237 -10.25 6.12 12.40
CA THR A 237 -11.36 5.31 11.87
C THR A 237 -11.71 5.73 10.47
N ALA A 238 -12.26 4.80 9.68
CA ALA A 238 -12.87 5.10 8.38
C ALA A 238 -14.07 4.19 8.15
N ILE A 239 -15.17 4.77 7.68
CA ILE A 239 -16.36 4.05 7.21
C ILE A 239 -16.76 4.63 5.86
N GLY A 240 -17.25 3.79 4.95
CA GLY A 240 -17.58 4.28 3.63
C GLY A 240 -18.33 3.29 2.76
N PHE A 241 -18.26 3.51 1.46
CA PHE A 241 -18.75 2.57 0.45
C PHE A 241 -17.80 2.51 -0.74
N LYS A 242 -17.75 1.33 -1.37
CA LYS A 242 -17.07 1.08 -2.63
C LYS A 242 -18.06 0.55 -3.63
N LEU A 243 -18.10 1.17 -4.80
CA LEU A 243 -18.93 0.74 -5.92
C LEU A 243 -18.04 0.48 -7.12
N LYS A 244 -18.19 -0.69 -7.74
CA LYS A 244 -17.54 -1.03 -9.01
C LYS A 244 -18.60 -1.50 -10.00
N ILE A 245 -18.59 -0.92 -11.20
CA ILE A 245 -19.47 -1.24 -12.31
C ILE A 245 -18.58 -1.75 -13.45
N PRO A 246 -18.50 -3.08 -13.68
CA PRO A 246 -17.84 -3.64 -14.85
C PRO A 246 -18.49 -3.17 -16.13
N LEU A 247 -17.68 -2.85 -17.13
CA LEU A 247 -18.11 -2.40 -18.46
C LEU A 247 -17.43 -3.25 -19.54
N SER A 248 -17.99 -3.22 -20.74
CA SER A 248 -17.37 -3.77 -21.94
C SER A 248 -16.88 -2.66 -22.85
N GLY A 249 -15.66 -2.77 -23.40
CA GLY A 249 -15.08 -1.80 -24.31
C GLY A 249 -13.75 -1.21 -23.83
N PHE A 250 -13.43 0.02 -24.22
CA PHE A 250 -12.19 0.71 -23.84
C PHE A 250 -12.07 0.90 -22.32
N VAL A 251 -13.17 1.27 -21.67
CA VAL A 251 -13.27 1.34 -20.21
C VAL A 251 -13.78 -0.01 -19.71
N ASN A 252 -12.98 -0.68 -18.89
CA ASN A 252 -13.28 -2.01 -18.34
C ASN A 252 -14.16 -1.93 -17.09
N SER A 253 -14.04 -0.87 -16.31
CA SER A 253 -14.91 -0.62 -15.16
C SER A 253 -14.90 0.84 -14.72
N LEU A 254 -16.01 1.28 -14.13
CA LEU A 254 -16.10 2.48 -13.33
C LEU A 254 -16.01 2.07 -11.84
N ARG A 255 -15.36 2.90 -11.02
CA ARG A 255 -15.29 2.66 -9.59
C ARG A 255 -15.31 3.96 -8.79
N THR A 256 -15.88 3.87 -7.60
CA THR A 256 -15.78 4.92 -6.60
C THR A 256 -15.58 4.29 -5.22
N GLU A 257 -14.73 4.94 -4.41
CA GLU A 257 -14.37 4.48 -3.06
C GLU A 257 -14.36 5.70 -2.15
N ASN A 258 -15.36 5.82 -1.30
CA ASN A 258 -15.59 7.02 -0.52
C ASN A 258 -15.63 6.69 0.97
N TYR A 259 -14.99 7.54 1.79
CA TYR A 259 -14.88 7.33 3.22
C TYR A 259 -15.13 8.62 4.00
N LEU A 260 -15.82 8.49 5.12
CA LEU A 260 -15.76 9.41 6.24
C LEU A 260 -14.72 8.90 7.22
N MET A 261 -13.79 9.76 7.61
CA MET A 261 -12.66 9.43 8.47
C MET A 261 -12.71 10.20 9.76
N GLY A 262 -12.25 9.57 10.85
CA GLY A 262 -12.15 10.15 12.18
C GLY A 262 -10.73 10.02 12.73
N PHE A 263 -10.38 10.98 13.59
CA PHE A 263 -9.19 10.97 14.42
C PHE A 263 -9.58 11.36 15.85
N ASN A 264 -9.07 10.62 16.84
CA ASN A 264 -9.17 10.95 18.26
C ASN A 264 -7.84 10.66 18.95
N ASP A 265 -7.39 11.62 19.75
CA ASP A 265 -6.29 11.46 20.70
C ASP A 265 -6.90 11.08 22.06
N PHE A 266 -6.54 9.89 22.56
CA PHE A 266 -6.92 9.37 23.88
C PHE A 266 -5.78 9.44 24.88
N SER A 267 -4.73 10.19 24.58
CA SER A 267 -3.61 10.41 25.47
C SER A 267 -4.04 11.20 26.71
N PHE A 268 -3.39 10.96 27.84
CA PHE A 268 -3.64 11.73 29.07
C PHE A 268 -3.03 13.15 29.03
N THR A 269 -2.05 13.36 28.18
CA THR A 269 -1.34 14.64 28.00
C THR A 269 -1.50 15.11 26.57
N ASP A 270 -1.83 16.38 26.40
CA ASP A 270 -1.96 17.01 25.07
C ASP A 270 -0.57 17.12 24.41
N VAL A 271 -0.21 16.15 23.57
CA VAL A 271 1.03 16.14 22.79
C VAL A 271 0.75 16.55 21.34
N GLN A 272 -0.40 16.14 20.82
CA GLN A 272 -0.78 16.42 19.44
C GLN A 272 -1.36 17.84 19.32
N ALA A 273 -1.15 18.48 18.16
CA ALA A 273 -1.70 19.80 17.88
C ALA A 273 -3.25 19.84 17.87
N PHE A 274 -3.88 18.69 17.71
CA PHE A 274 -5.34 18.51 17.72
C PHE A 274 -5.70 17.25 18.48
N SER A 275 -6.71 17.33 19.34
CA SER A 275 -7.22 16.15 20.07
C SER A 275 -8.28 15.35 19.28
N LYS A 276 -8.94 15.97 18.31
CA LYS A 276 -9.98 15.37 17.46
C LYS A 276 -9.91 15.92 16.05
N GLY A 277 -10.24 15.09 15.08
CA GLY A 277 -10.33 15.51 13.70
C GLY A 277 -11.21 14.57 12.86
N HIS A 278 -11.53 15.02 11.66
CA HIS A 278 -12.29 14.22 10.70
C HIS A 278 -11.90 14.59 9.28
N GLY A 279 -12.28 13.74 8.32
CA GLY A 279 -12.04 14.00 6.92
C GLY A 279 -13.00 13.27 5.99
N TRP A 280 -13.14 13.82 4.78
CA TRP A 280 -13.82 13.20 3.65
C TRP A 280 -12.76 12.79 2.63
N TYR A 281 -12.70 11.51 2.32
CA TYR A 281 -11.80 10.94 1.32
C TYR A 281 -12.64 10.37 0.19
N LEU A 282 -12.81 11.15 -0.88
CA LEU A 282 -13.71 10.85 -2.00
C LEU A 282 -12.89 10.49 -3.22
N ASN A 283 -13.12 9.30 -3.77
CA ASN A 283 -12.38 8.78 -4.92
C ASN A 283 -13.35 8.31 -5.98
N THR A 284 -13.09 8.67 -7.24
CA THR A 284 -13.81 8.16 -8.39
C THR A 284 -12.86 7.97 -9.55
N GLY A 285 -13.07 6.94 -10.35
CA GLY A 285 -12.17 6.64 -11.44
C GLY A 285 -12.66 5.52 -12.33
N PHE A 286 -11.81 5.15 -13.27
CA PHE A 286 -12.08 4.10 -14.23
C PHE A 286 -10.83 3.29 -14.53
N ASP A 287 -11.05 2.04 -14.92
CA ASP A 287 -10.02 1.10 -15.32
C ASP A 287 -10.09 0.85 -16.81
N THR A 288 -8.95 0.80 -17.47
CA THR A 288 -8.77 0.44 -18.87
C THR A 288 -7.68 -0.62 -19.00
N HIS A 289 -7.47 -1.19 -20.16
CA HIS A 289 -6.33 -2.07 -20.43
C HIS A 289 -4.96 -1.31 -20.45
N PHE A 290 -4.97 0.01 -20.50
CA PHE A 290 -3.76 0.86 -20.44
C PHE A 290 -3.47 1.39 -19.04
N GLY A 291 -4.25 1.01 -18.04
CA GLY A 291 -4.08 1.49 -16.69
C GLY A 291 -5.38 1.97 -16.06
N SER A 292 -5.25 2.46 -14.86
CA SER A 292 -6.33 2.98 -14.03
C SER A 292 -6.12 4.47 -13.79
N LEU A 293 -7.18 5.25 -13.91
CA LEU A 293 -7.19 6.67 -13.55
C LEU A 293 -8.18 6.89 -12.42
N MET A 294 -7.73 7.56 -11.35
CA MET A 294 -8.56 7.89 -10.19
C MET A 294 -8.38 9.34 -9.80
N GLY A 295 -9.48 10.08 -9.70
CA GLY A 295 -9.55 11.40 -9.07
C GLY A 295 -9.88 11.25 -7.60
N THR A 296 -9.17 11.99 -6.75
CA THR A 296 -9.35 12.00 -5.29
C THR A 296 -9.59 13.43 -4.82
N TYR A 297 -10.63 13.63 -4.02
CA TYR A 297 -10.84 14.85 -3.26
C TYR A 297 -10.73 14.54 -1.76
N TRP A 298 -9.80 15.25 -1.10
CA TRP A 298 -9.63 15.22 0.35
C TRP A 298 -10.07 16.52 0.98
N LYS A 299 -10.84 16.42 2.07
CA LYS A 299 -11.14 17.55 2.94
C LYS A 299 -10.98 17.08 4.39
N GLY A 300 -9.86 17.45 5.02
CA GLY A 300 -9.55 17.17 6.41
C GLY A 300 -9.75 18.39 7.29
N MET A 301 -10.26 18.20 8.50
CA MET A 301 -10.32 19.19 9.57
C MET A 301 -9.64 18.62 10.80
N SER A 302 -8.53 19.24 11.23
CA SER A 302 -7.73 18.82 12.38
C SER A 302 -7.36 17.33 12.34
N PHE A 303 -7.22 16.75 11.14
CA PHE A 303 -6.99 15.33 10.98
C PHE A 303 -5.51 15.00 11.15
N ILE A 304 -5.23 14.01 12.01
CA ILE A 304 -3.90 13.42 12.24
C ILE A 304 -4.03 11.90 12.08
N SER A 305 -3.01 11.25 11.55
CA SER A 305 -2.91 9.79 11.50
C SER A 305 -1.47 9.36 11.72
N SER A 306 -1.22 8.57 12.76
CA SER A 306 0.13 8.08 13.11
C SER A 306 0.72 7.16 12.03
N ASN A 307 -0.11 6.52 11.24
CA ASN A 307 0.32 5.54 10.25
C ASN A 307 -0.10 5.88 8.82
N GLY A 308 -0.90 6.95 8.64
CA GLY A 308 -1.37 7.42 7.36
C GLY A 308 -0.37 8.30 6.62
N MET A 309 -0.59 8.48 5.32
CA MET A 309 0.25 9.32 4.49
C MET A 309 0.26 10.78 5.00
N PRO A 310 1.45 11.37 5.23
CA PRO A 310 1.59 12.72 5.81
C PRO A 310 0.81 13.79 5.06
N LEU A 311 0.74 13.69 3.74
CA LEU A 311 0.09 14.67 2.87
C LEU A 311 -1.36 14.99 3.25
N TYR A 312 -2.10 14.02 3.82
CA TYR A 312 -3.50 14.19 4.25
C TYR A 312 -3.66 14.84 5.62
N GLN A 313 -2.57 14.97 6.39
CA GLN A 313 -2.64 15.41 7.77
C GLN A 313 -2.68 16.94 7.90
N GLY A 314 -3.20 17.41 9.02
CA GLY A 314 -3.21 18.83 9.41
C GLY A 314 -1.96 19.25 10.20
N VAL A 315 -0.97 18.36 10.37
CA VAL A 315 0.30 18.63 11.06
C VAL A 315 1.47 18.35 10.13
N SER A 316 2.49 19.17 10.21
CA SER A 316 3.68 19.05 9.38
C SER A 316 4.60 17.92 9.86
N GLN A 317 5.10 17.15 8.90
CA GLN A 317 6.25 16.26 9.04
C GLN A 317 7.47 16.78 8.26
N HIS A 318 7.36 17.99 7.69
CA HIS A 318 8.42 18.65 6.94
C HIS A 318 9.55 19.12 7.89
N ILE A 319 10.79 18.80 7.58
CA ILE A 319 11.96 19.07 8.43
C ILE A 319 12.07 20.58 8.76
N GLU A 320 11.96 21.45 7.75
CA GLU A 320 12.08 22.90 7.91
C GLU A 320 10.83 23.58 8.48
N HIS A 321 9.70 22.86 8.52
CA HIS A 321 8.42 23.37 8.96
C HIS A 321 7.85 22.60 10.15
N ALA A 322 8.72 22.07 11.01
CA ALA A 322 8.32 21.38 12.24
C ALA A 322 7.40 22.29 13.08
N GLY A 323 6.29 21.74 13.55
CA GLY A 323 5.27 22.48 14.31
C GLY A 323 4.28 23.31 13.47
N PHE A 324 4.44 23.39 12.15
CA PHE A 324 3.42 23.99 11.30
C PHE A 324 2.14 23.14 11.30
N THR A 325 0.99 23.82 11.40
CA THR A 325 -0.34 23.18 11.39
C THR A 325 -1.26 23.83 10.38
N GLU A 326 -2.06 23.01 9.73
CA GLU A 326 -3.12 23.41 8.79
C GLU A 326 -4.43 22.73 9.17
N LYS A 327 -5.25 23.44 9.95
CA LYS A 327 -6.50 22.89 10.49
C LYS A 327 -7.46 22.40 9.41
N ASN A 328 -7.56 23.11 8.27
CA ASN A 328 -8.48 22.84 7.18
C ASN A 328 -7.71 22.48 5.91
N ARG A 329 -7.38 21.22 5.71
CA ARG A 329 -6.62 20.77 4.57
C ARG A 329 -7.53 20.27 3.45
N LYS A 330 -7.32 20.76 2.22
CA LYS A 330 -8.11 20.39 1.04
C LYS A 330 -7.18 20.05 -0.11
N LEU A 331 -7.28 18.85 -0.64
CA LEU A 331 -6.47 18.39 -1.77
C LEU A 331 -7.35 17.89 -2.91
N LEU A 332 -6.96 18.19 -4.12
CA LEU A 332 -7.44 17.56 -5.33
C LEU A 332 -6.28 16.80 -5.94
N MET A 333 -6.42 15.49 -6.12
CA MET A 333 -5.37 14.61 -6.60
C MET A 333 -5.87 13.80 -7.80
N LEU A 334 -4.94 13.45 -8.67
CA LEU A 334 -5.17 12.50 -9.75
C LEU A 334 -4.14 11.39 -9.61
N ARG A 335 -4.57 10.14 -9.74
CA ARG A 335 -3.65 8.99 -9.74
C ARG A 335 -3.82 8.22 -11.03
N TYR A 336 -2.74 8.11 -11.77
CA TYR A 336 -2.61 7.12 -12.84
C TYR A 336 -1.79 5.95 -12.32
N SER A 337 -2.28 4.72 -12.53
CA SER A 337 -1.59 3.49 -12.16
C SER A 337 -1.57 2.53 -13.35
N TYR A 338 -0.42 1.94 -13.60
CA TYR A 338 -0.24 0.94 -14.65
C TYR A 338 0.52 -0.25 -14.11
N GLN A 339 0.03 -1.45 -14.40
CA GLN A 339 0.65 -2.69 -14.00
C GLN A 339 0.74 -3.63 -15.19
N LYS A 340 1.88 -4.30 -15.34
CA LYS A 340 2.11 -5.26 -16.42
C LYS A 340 3.00 -6.41 -15.95
N GLN A 341 2.59 -7.61 -16.24
CA GLN A 341 3.48 -8.76 -16.21
C GLN A 341 4.32 -8.75 -17.50
N LEU A 342 5.64 -8.57 -17.37
CA LEU A 342 6.58 -8.49 -18.50
C LEU A 342 6.90 -9.88 -19.03
N ILE A 343 7.24 -10.79 -18.13
CA ILE A 343 7.45 -12.23 -18.34
C ILE A 343 6.91 -12.97 -17.12
N PRO A 344 6.78 -14.30 -17.12
CA PRO A 344 6.39 -15.05 -15.93
C PRO A 344 7.20 -14.63 -14.70
N ASN A 345 6.51 -14.32 -13.60
CA ASN A 345 7.08 -13.90 -12.32
C ASN A 345 7.76 -12.51 -12.27
N LEU A 346 7.84 -11.76 -13.37
CA LEU A 346 8.38 -10.41 -13.43
C LEU A 346 7.29 -9.39 -13.75
N PHE A 347 7.09 -8.43 -12.84
CA PHE A 347 6.03 -7.43 -12.92
C PHE A 347 6.61 -6.02 -12.89
N LEU A 348 6.03 -5.14 -13.70
CA LEU A 348 6.25 -3.70 -13.66
C LEU A 348 4.98 -3.06 -13.08
N ASP A 349 5.15 -2.18 -12.10
CA ASP A 349 4.10 -1.31 -11.57
C ASP A 349 4.58 0.13 -11.66
N PHE A 350 3.71 1.01 -12.14
CA PHE A 350 4.00 2.44 -12.28
C PHE A 350 2.84 3.27 -11.71
N ARG A 351 3.17 4.34 -10.98
CA ARG A 351 2.22 5.32 -10.47
C ARG A 351 2.69 6.73 -10.76
N PHE A 352 1.75 7.60 -11.11
CA PHE A 352 1.95 9.04 -11.23
C PHE A 352 0.79 9.75 -10.52
N GLU A 353 1.12 10.60 -9.56
CA GLU A 353 0.16 11.13 -8.58
C GLU A 353 0.33 12.65 -8.43
N PRO A 354 -0.11 13.47 -9.42
CA PRO A 354 -0.16 14.91 -9.28
C PRO A 354 -1.28 15.32 -8.33
N PHE A 355 -1.04 16.37 -7.54
CA PHE A 355 -2.05 16.97 -6.68
C PHE A 355 -1.95 18.50 -6.63
N MET A 356 -3.02 19.11 -6.17
CA MET A 356 -3.12 20.54 -5.93
C MET A 356 -3.70 20.78 -4.53
N ASP A 357 -3.05 21.65 -3.77
CA ASP A 357 -3.56 22.11 -2.48
C ASP A 357 -4.63 23.19 -2.72
N MET A 358 -5.88 22.80 -2.51
CA MET A 358 -7.06 23.67 -2.70
C MET A 358 -7.30 24.62 -1.51
N GLY A 359 -6.59 24.43 -0.39
CA GLY A 359 -6.61 25.33 0.75
C GLY A 359 -5.88 26.66 0.48
N ARG A 360 -4.95 26.67 -0.49
CA ARG A 360 -4.23 27.86 -0.90
C ARG A 360 -5.07 28.80 -1.79
N PRO A 361 -4.86 30.14 -1.73
CA PRO A 361 -5.46 31.08 -2.69
C PRO A 361 -5.19 30.66 -4.14
N ALA A 362 -6.12 30.92 -5.03
CA ALA A 362 -6.08 30.43 -6.42
C ALA A 362 -4.77 30.82 -7.16
N GLY A 363 -4.24 32.04 -6.94
CA GLY A 363 -2.98 32.50 -7.54
C GLY A 363 -1.71 31.82 -7.01
N ASN A 364 -1.81 31.13 -5.87
CA ASN A 364 -0.67 30.48 -5.21
C ASN A 364 -0.74 28.94 -5.27
N ARG A 365 -1.72 28.38 -5.99
CA ARG A 365 -1.84 26.93 -6.17
C ARG A 365 -0.81 26.45 -7.16
N LYS A 366 -0.01 25.48 -6.75
CA LYS A 366 0.97 24.79 -7.60
C LYS A 366 0.55 23.34 -7.73
N ILE A 367 0.86 22.72 -8.86
CA ILE A 367 0.78 21.27 -9.01
C ILE A 367 2.07 20.70 -8.46
N GLU A 368 1.93 19.86 -7.47
CA GLU A 368 2.98 19.02 -6.88
C GLU A 368 2.69 17.57 -7.28
N PHE A 369 3.68 16.71 -7.34
CA PHE A 369 3.43 15.32 -7.75
C PHE A 369 4.39 14.34 -7.10
N SER A 370 3.97 13.07 -7.03
CA SER A 370 4.88 11.94 -6.86
C SER A 370 4.81 11.01 -8.06
N ASN A 371 5.91 10.31 -8.29
CA ASN A 371 5.95 9.22 -9.24
C ASN A 371 6.64 8.01 -8.62
N SER A 372 6.25 6.82 -9.07
CA SER A 372 6.85 5.57 -8.59
C SER A 372 6.96 4.56 -9.72
N SER A 373 8.07 3.83 -9.73
CA SER A 373 8.26 2.69 -10.61
C SER A 373 8.77 1.52 -9.77
N PHE A 374 8.09 0.38 -9.88
CA PHE A 374 8.45 -0.85 -9.18
C PHE A 374 8.67 -1.97 -10.17
N LEU A 375 9.77 -2.70 -10.00
CA LEU A 375 10.05 -3.94 -10.75
C LEU A 375 10.13 -5.08 -9.74
N VAL A 376 9.18 -6.00 -9.82
CA VAL A 376 9.01 -7.09 -8.84
C VAL A 376 9.25 -8.43 -9.51
N TYR A 377 10.22 -9.19 -8.99
CA TYR A 377 10.48 -10.56 -9.42
C TYR A 377 10.21 -11.53 -8.27
N ARG A 378 9.55 -12.67 -8.57
CA ARG A 378 9.21 -13.70 -7.59
C ARG A 378 9.48 -15.07 -8.16
N GLN A 379 10.14 -15.93 -7.39
CA GLN A 379 10.39 -17.29 -7.78
C GLN A 379 10.39 -18.21 -6.56
N SER A 380 9.90 -19.43 -6.74
CA SER A 380 9.99 -20.47 -5.72
C SER A 380 10.60 -21.73 -6.33
N PHE A 381 11.56 -22.32 -5.63
CA PHE A 381 12.27 -23.52 -6.03
C PHE A 381 11.95 -24.63 -5.02
N LYS A 382 11.56 -25.81 -5.51
CA LYS A 382 11.36 -26.98 -4.67
C LYS A 382 12.70 -27.56 -4.26
N LEU A 383 12.96 -27.64 -2.95
CA LEU A 383 14.17 -28.26 -2.39
C LEU A 383 13.92 -29.71 -2.01
N LEU A 384 12.76 -29.98 -1.37
CA LEU A 384 12.34 -31.33 -1.00
C LEU A 384 10.89 -31.57 -1.48
N LYS A 385 10.63 -32.78 -1.97
CA LYS A 385 9.28 -33.25 -2.32
C LYS A 385 8.67 -34.00 -1.14
N PRO A 386 7.34 -34.04 -1.00
CA PRO A 386 6.71 -34.92 -0.03
C PRO A 386 7.17 -36.37 -0.24
N ARG A 387 7.44 -37.08 0.85
CA ARG A 387 7.48 -38.55 0.75
C ARG A 387 6.07 -39.04 0.41
N VAL A 388 5.92 -39.56 -0.77
CA VAL A 388 4.72 -40.35 -1.10
C VAL A 388 4.95 -41.68 -0.38
N ASP A 389 4.34 -41.84 0.80
CA ASP A 389 4.25 -43.18 1.41
C ASP A 389 3.44 -44.04 0.45
N ARG A 390 4.12 -45.03 -0.12
CA ARG A 390 3.53 -46.05 -0.99
C ARG A 390 2.76 -47.06 -0.16
#